data_44640509b78c5403233a75e015a92fb6
#
_entry.id   44640509b78c5403233a75e015a92fb6
#
_cell.length_a   1.000
_cell.length_b   1.000
_cell.length_c   1.000
_cell.angle_alpha   90.00
_cell.angle_beta   90.00
_cell.angle_gamma   90.00
#
_symmetry.space_group_name_H-M   'P 1'
#
loop_
_entity.id
_entity.type
_entity.pdbx_description
1 polymer ?
#
loop_
_entity_poly.entity_id
_entity_poly.type
_entity_poly.pdbx_seq_one_letter_code
_entity_poly.pdbx_strand_id
1 'polypeptide(L)'
;MGPLIFSMALPAMISMIINALYNIVDSIFVAKYSQDALAAVSLVYPLQMLVVAIGVGTGVGVNSLIARRLGEKRQKHADSAAEHGVALAVVGGIAFFILGWGFSGVFVGAFGASEAVSAYAIQYSHLAVGMSIFVMISMMCEKIQQSGGNMIIPMCQGLTGAIINIILDPLMIFGIGPFPEMGIRGAALATIIGQIFGMALGLWGVFRQQKVLNVNMREFKWRGQTIKDIYRVGLPGIVMQSVVSVMTAGMNGILIAFSQTAVNVLGVYFKLQTFVFMPVFGLNQGALPVMGYNYGARNRKRLMGAYKITLTAAVVIMGLGLVLFQLLPEQMLMLFVDKSDAAAAQEMIEVGVPALKTISLSFLGAAFGIINSTLFQATARGMNSLIVSVCRQLVVILPAAWILGQQFGLNAVWYSFPIAEIASFFISYILLWREYRTELRFLGVEREAKA
;
A
#
# COMPACT_ATOMS: atom_id res chain seq x y z
N MET A 1 -14.54 11.08 -19.14
CA MET A 1 -13.80 10.81 -17.88
C MET A 1 -13.80 9.33 -17.51
N GLY A 2 -14.95 8.65 -17.53
CA GLY A 2 -15.04 7.23 -17.19
C GLY A 2 -14.02 6.36 -17.93
N PRO A 3 -14.01 6.34 -19.28
CA PRO A 3 -13.05 5.53 -20.02
C PRO A 3 -11.59 5.81 -19.68
N LEU A 4 -11.24 7.09 -19.43
CA LEU A 4 -9.87 7.46 -19.02
C LEU A 4 -9.51 6.88 -17.65
N ILE A 5 -10.39 6.98 -16.65
CA ILE A 5 -10.13 6.46 -15.31
C ILE A 5 -10.00 4.93 -15.37
N PHE A 6 -10.91 4.24 -16.05
CA PHE A 6 -10.85 2.79 -16.16
C PHE A 6 -9.64 2.30 -16.96
N SER A 7 -9.23 2.98 -18.02
CA SER A 7 -8.02 2.62 -18.78
C SER A 7 -6.74 2.78 -17.95
N MET A 8 -6.72 3.71 -17.00
CA MET A 8 -5.61 3.88 -16.08
C MET A 8 -5.71 2.95 -14.86
N ALA A 9 -6.92 2.74 -14.34
CA ALA A 9 -7.13 1.94 -13.14
C ALA A 9 -6.99 0.44 -13.40
N LEU A 10 -7.47 -0.08 -14.52
CA LEU A 10 -7.50 -1.52 -14.78
C LEU A 10 -6.09 -2.17 -14.78
N PRO A 11 -5.05 -1.62 -15.44
CA PRO A 11 -3.70 -2.16 -15.32
C PRO A 11 -3.16 -2.12 -13.89
N ALA A 12 -3.45 -1.05 -13.15
CA ALA A 12 -3.03 -0.92 -11.75
C ALA A 12 -3.76 -1.93 -10.84
N MET A 13 -5.05 -2.18 -11.06
CA MET A 13 -5.82 -3.20 -10.34
C MET A 13 -5.25 -4.59 -10.57
N ILE A 14 -4.94 -4.94 -11.82
CA ILE A 14 -4.31 -6.22 -12.19
C ILE A 14 -2.96 -6.36 -11.49
N SER A 15 -2.11 -5.32 -11.53
CA SER A 15 -0.82 -5.31 -10.86
C SER A 15 -0.95 -5.54 -9.35
N MET A 16 -1.92 -4.89 -8.69
CA MET A 16 -2.15 -5.05 -7.25
C MET A 16 -2.59 -6.46 -6.87
N ILE A 17 -3.49 -7.07 -7.66
CA ILE A 17 -3.93 -8.46 -7.44
C ILE A 17 -2.75 -9.42 -7.59
N ILE A 18 -1.93 -9.24 -8.61
CA ILE A 18 -0.77 -10.10 -8.87
C ILE A 18 0.27 -9.95 -7.75
N ASN A 19 0.52 -8.73 -7.26
CA ASN A 19 1.39 -8.52 -6.11
C ASN A 19 0.88 -9.23 -4.85
N ALA A 20 -0.44 -9.23 -4.62
CA ALA A 20 -1.02 -9.97 -3.51
C ALA A 20 -0.84 -11.49 -3.65
N LEU A 21 -1.06 -12.03 -4.85
CA LEU A 21 -0.88 -13.45 -5.14
C LEU A 21 0.58 -13.89 -4.98
N TYR A 22 1.51 -13.11 -5.51
CA TYR A 22 2.93 -13.46 -5.43
C TYR A 22 3.41 -13.49 -3.97
N ASN A 23 3.00 -12.53 -3.12
CA ASN A 23 3.35 -12.54 -1.69
C ASN A 23 2.84 -13.79 -0.95
N ILE A 24 1.68 -14.30 -1.34
CA ILE A 24 1.14 -15.54 -0.78
C ILE A 24 1.99 -16.73 -1.22
N VAL A 25 2.35 -16.81 -2.50
CA VAL A 25 3.16 -17.91 -3.06
C VAL A 25 4.55 -17.96 -2.43
N ASP A 26 5.24 -16.82 -2.32
CA ASP A 26 6.53 -16.70 -1.65
C ASP A 26 6.48 -17.21 -0.19
N SER A 27 5.47 -16.76 0.55
CA SER A 27 5.26 -17.21 1.94
C SER A 27 5.03 -18.72 2.05
N ILE A 28 4.36 -19.35 1.08
CA ILE A 28 4.16 -20.81 1.03
C ILE A 28 5.47 -21.53 0.82
N PHE A 29 6.35 -21.07 -0.09
CA PHE A 29 7.63 -21.71 -0.33
C PHE A 29 8.56 -21.61 0.88
N VAL A 30 8.65 -20.43 1.51
CA VAL A 30 9.44 -20.25 2.74
C VAL A 30 8.93 -21.14 3.88
N ALA A 31 7.60 -21.24 4.07
CA ALA A 31 6.98 -22.09 5.09
C ALA A 31 7.28 -23.58 4.88
N LYS A 32 7.34 -24.03 3.62
CA LYS A 32 7.69 -25.42 3.27
C LYS A 32 9.16 -25.73 3.52
N TYR A 33 10.05 -24.74 3.48
CA TYR A 33 11.47 -24.95 3.74
C TYR A 33 11.73 -25.17 5.25
N SER A 34 11.29 -24.23 6.10
CA SER A 34 11.51 -24.30 7.54
C SER A 34 10.58 -23.36 8.30
N GLN A 35 10.08 -23.79 9.45
CA GLN A 35 9.31 -22.94 10.36
C GLN A 35 10.18 -21.82 10.96
N ASP A 36 11.45 -22.09 11.25
CA ASP A 36 12.39 -21.07 11.73
C ASP A 36 12.66 -20.02 10.67
N ALA A 37 12.74 -20.41 9.39
CA ALA A 37 12.85 -19.47 8.28
C ALA A 37 11.62 -18.56 8.15
N LEU A 38 10.41 -19.11 8.28
CA LEU A 38 9.18 -18.34 8.28
C LEU A 38 9.11 -17.36 9.47
N ALA A 39 9.52 -17.82 10.66
CA ALA A 39 9.62 -16.97 11.84
C ALA A 39 10.62 -15.82 11.63
N ALA A 40 11.76 -16.09 11.00
CA ALA A 40 12.78 -15.10 10.67
C ALA A 40 12.26 -14.03 9.68
N VAL A 41 11.56 -14.42 8.60
CA VAL A 41 10.91 -13.49 7.65
C VAL A 41 9.91 -12.61 8.39
N SER A 42 9.08 -13.21 9.26
CA SER A 42 8.09 -12.48 10.05
C SER A 42 8.73 -11.46 11.00
N LEU A 43 9.89 -11.78 11.57
CA LEU A 43 10.64 -10.88 12.44
C LEU A 43 11.22 -9.69 11.69
N VAL A 44 11.67 -9.87 10.43
CA VAL A 44 12.20 -8.80 9.56
C VAL A 44 11.10 -7.98 8.89
N TYR A 45 9.87 -8.49 8.83
CA TYR A 45 8.74 -7.85 8.14
C TYR A 45 8.51 -6.37 8.50
N PRO A 46 8.63 -5.91 9.79
CA PRO A 46 8.49 -4.49 10.11
C PRO A 46 9.52 -3.59 9.40
N LEU A 47 10.76 -4.06 9.21
CA LEU A 47 11.77 -3.31 8.46
C LEU A 47 11.43 -3.24 6.97
N GLN A 48 10.92 -4.32 6.39
CA GLN A 48 10.43 -4.31 5.01
C GLN A 48 9.25 -3.35 4.84
N MET A 49 8.31 -3.31 5.80
CA MET A 49 7.20 -2.36 5.80
C MET A 49 7.67 -0.91 5.88
N LEU A 50 8.76 -0.62 6.59
CA LEU A 50 9.36 0.72 6.62
C LEU A 50 9.93 1.11 5.24
N VAL A 51 10.61 0.19 4.55
CA VAL A 51 11.07 0.40 3.16
C VAL A 51 9.89 0.74 2.25
N VAL A 52 8.83 -0.07 2.31
CA VAL A 52 7.61 0.14 1.52
C VAL A 52 6.93 1.47 1.88
N ALA A 53 6.81 1.79 3.15
CA ALA A 53 6.18 3.04 3.61
C ALA A 53 6.91 4.27 3.06
N ILE A 54 8.25 4.29 3.13
CA ILE A 54 9.06 5.41 2.63
C ILE A 54 9.01 5.45 1.09
N GLY A 55 9.12 4.31 0.41
CA GLY A 55 9.06 4.22 -1.05
C GLY A 55 7.71 4.68 -1.60
N VAL A 56 6.61 4.11 -1.09
CA VAL A 56 5.24 4.44 -1.52
C VAL A 56 4.89 5.89 -1.16
N GLY A 57 5.17 6.32 0.09
CA GLY A 57 4.82 7.67 0.52
C GLY A 57 5.56 8.75 -0.28
N THR A 58 6.88 8.61 -0.46
CA THR A 58 7.66 9.52 -1.32
C THR A 58 7.16 9.48 -2.76
N GLY A 59 6.88 8.29 -3.28
CA GLY A 59 6.36 8.08 -4.63
C GLY A 59 5.00 8.74 -4.87
N VAL A 60 4.08 8.67 -3.91
CA VAL A 60 2.77 9.38 -3.97
C VAL A 60 2.99 10.89 -3.98
N GLY A 61 3.93 11.40 -3.18
CA GLY A 61 4.31 12.82 -3.20
C GLY A 61 4.83 13.28 -4.57
N VAL A 62 5.71 12.50 -5.18
CA VAL A 62 6.26 12.75 -6.53
C VAL A 62 5.16 12.69 -7.58
N ASN A 63 4.33 11.64 -7.58
CA ASN A 63 3.22 11.48 -8.51
C ASN A 63 2.23 12.67 -8.45
N SER A 64 1.80 13.03 -7.24
CA SER A 64 0.90 14.17 -7.01
C SER A 64 1.50 15.49 -7.50
N LEU A 65 2.81 15.72 -7.24
CA LEU A 65 3.48 16.94 -7.67
C LEU A 65 3.60 17.03 -9.19
N ILE A 66 4.10 15.96 -9.83
CA ILE A 66 4.24 15.89 -11.29
C ILE A 66 2.89 16.13 -11.96
N ALA A 67 1.85 15.39 -11.57
CA ALA A 67 0.53 15.51 -12.18
C ALA A 67 -0.02 16.94 -12.10
N ARG A 68 0.13 17.63 -10.96
CA ARG A 68 -0.26 19.03 -10.79
C ARG A 68 0.55 19.97 -11.68
N ARG A 69 1.88 19.81 -11.72
CA ARG A 69 2.75 20.67 -12.54
C ARG A 69 2.49 20.52 -14.04
N LEU A 70 2.18 19.28 -14.49
CA LEU A 70 1.73 19.03 -15.87
C LEU A 70 0.38 19.71 -16.14
N GLY A 71 -0.57 19.65 -15.21
CA GLY A 71 -1.85 20.35 -15.31
C GLY A 71 -1.69 21.88 -15.38
N GLU A 72 -0.74 22.44 -14.62
CA GLU A 72 -0.36 23.85 -14.65
C GLU A 72 0.41 24.25 -15.94
N LYS A 73 0.72 23.30 -16.83
CA LYS A 73 1.59 23.49 -18.02
C LYS A 73 3.02 23.91 -17.67
N ARG A 74 3.50 23.57 -16.47
CA ARG A 74 4.85 23.88 -15.98
C ARG A 74 5.79 22.68 -16.19
N GLN A 75 6.11 22.37 -17.44
CA GLN A 75 6.89 21.21 -17.85
C GLN A 75 8.20 21.07 -17.07
N LYS A 76 9.05 22.11 -17.04
CA LYS A 76 10.35 22.08 -16.35
C LYS A 76 10.25 21.74 -14.85
N HIS A 77 9.13 22.11 -14.19
CA HIS A 77 8.92 21.78 -12.78
C HIS A 77 8.45 20.34 -12.61
N ALA A 78 7.70 19.80 -13.58
CA ALA A 78 7.31 18.40 -13.60
C ALA A 78 8.54 17.50 -13.83
N ASP A 79 9.39 17.84 -14.78
CA ASP A 79 10.63 17.13 -15.08
C ASP A 79 11.57 17.15 -13.84
N SER A 80 11.76 18.32 -13.23
CA SER A 80 12.52 18.45 -11.99
C SER A 80 11.93 17.62 -10.83
N ALA A 81 10.60 17.49 -10.71
CA ALA A 81 10.00 16.65 -9.68
C ALA A 81 10.28 15.16 -9.93
N ALA A 82 10.29 14.71 -11.18
CA ALA A 82 10.65 13.34 -11.55
C ALA A 82 12.14 13.05 -11.26
N GLU A 83 13.05 13.98 -11.62
CA GLU A 83 14.48 13.89 -11.32
C GLU A 83 14.75 13.78 -9.82
N HIS A 84 14.10 14.64 -9.01
CA HIS A 84 14.18 14.56 -7.55
C HIS A 84 13.63 13.23 -7.01
N GLY A 85 12.55 12.71 -7.61
CA GLY A 85 12.01 11.41 -7.27
C GLY A 85 13.05 10.29 -7.41
N VAL A 86 13.72 10.22 -8.56
CA VAL A 86 14.78 9.23 -8.81
C VAL A 86 15.93 9.41 -7.81
N ALA A 87 16.39 10.66 -7.60
CA ALA A 87 17.47 10.94 -6.66
C ALA A 87 17.11 10.56 -5.22
N LEU A 88 15.88 10.86 -4.77
CA LEU A 88 15.38 10.48 -3.44
C LEU A 88 15.25 8.96 -3.26
N ALA A 89 14.87 8.23 -4.32
CA ALA A 89 14.84 6.78 -4.28
C ALA A 89 16.24 6.17 -4.11
N VAL A 90 17.25 6.73 -4.78
CA VAL A 90 18.65 6.32 -4.63
C VAL A 90 19.15 6.63 -3.21
N VAL A 91 18.92 7.84 -2.71
CA VAL A 91 19.32 8.24 -1.34
C VAL A 91 18.64 7.35 -0.29
N GLY A 92 17.35 7.09 -0.43
CA GLY A 92 16.61 6.18 0.45
C GLY A 92 17.15 4.76 0.38
N GLY A 93 17.45 4.26 -0.81
CA GLY A 93 18.06 2.93 -1.01
C GLY A 93 19.43 2.81 -0.34
N ILE A 94 20.29 3.84 -0.46
CA ILE A 94 21.59 3.90 0.23
C ILE A 94 21.40 3.92 1.76
N ALA A 95 20.44 4.69 2.26
CA ALA A 95 20.12 4.72 3.69
C ALA A 95 19.71 3.33 4.20
N PHE A 96 18.86 2.62 3.48
CA PHE A 96 18.47 1.26 3.84
C PHE A 96 19.57 0.23 3.63
N PHE A 97 20.49 0.44 2.69
CA PHE A 97 21.70 -0.38 2.60
C PHE A 97 22.52 -0.28 3.90
N ILE A 98 22.77 0.92 4.37
CA ILE A 98 23.50 1.15 5.62
C ILE A 98 22.75 0.55 6.82
N LEU A 99 21.44 0.77 6.90
CA LEU A 99 20.61 0.20 7.98
C LEU A 99 20.56 -1.34 7.93
N GLY A 100 20.35 -1.91 6.76
CA GLY A 100 20.23 -3.36 6.57
C GLY A 100 21.54 -4.11 6.89
N TRP A 101 22.70 -3.54 6.59
CA TRP A 101 23.98 -4.15 6.87
C TRP A 101 24.55 -3.80 8.25
N GLY A 102 24.31 -2.58 8.72
CA GLY A 102 24.88 -2.08 9.97
C GLY A 102 24.00 -2.29 11.20
N PHE A 103 22.69 -2.39 11.05
CA PHE A 103 21.76 -2.36 12.18
C PHE A 103 20.95 -3.65 12.37
N SER A 104 20.97 -4.59 11.41
CA SER A 104 20.18 -5.83 11.47
C SER A 104 20.47 -6.66 12.72
N GLY A 105 21.74 -6.81 13.12
CA GLY A 105 22.10 -7.56 14.31
C GLY A 105 21.51 -6.97 15.59
N VAL A 106 21.56 -5.64 15.73
CA VAL A 106 20.99 -4.92 16.89
C VAL A 106 19.47 -5.07 16.91
N PHE A 107 18.82 -4.88 15.75
CA PHE A 107 17.38 -5.01 15.61
C PHE A 107 16.91 -6.42 15.96
N VAL A 108 17.50 -7.45 15.38
CA VAL A 108 17.13 -8.85 15.63
C VAL A 108 17.40 -9.25 17.08
N GLY A 109 18.53 -8.82 17.65
CA GLY A 109 18.89 -9.09 19.05
C GLY A 109 17.88 -8.52 20.06
N ALA A 110 17.20 -7.44 19.73
CA ALA A 110 16.18 -6.85 20.60
C ALA A 110 14.92 -7.72 20.80
N PHE A 111 14.68 -8.71 19.92
CA PHE A 111 13.52 -9.60 20.02
C PHE A 111 13.75 -10.88 20.84
N GLY A 112 15.00 -11.20 21.20
CA GLY A 112 15.30 -12.38 22.02
C GLY A 112 14.90 -13.71 21.38
N ALA A 113 14.92 -13.79 20.03
CA ALA A 113 14.60 -14.99 19.30
C ALA A 113 15.70 -16.07 19.48
N SER A 114 15.38 -17.34 19.15
CA SER A 114 16.36 -18.42 19.15
C SER A 114 17.57 -18.11 18.26
N GLU A 115 18.71 -18.72 18.52
CA GLU A 115 19.94 -18.50 17.75
C GLU A 115 19.74 -18.81 16.27
N ALA A 116 19.01 -19.88 15.94
CA ALA A 116 18.69 -20.28 14.57
C ALA A 116 17.83 -19.23 13.86
N VAL A 117 16.74 -18.77 14.50
CA VAL A 117 15.84 -17.72 13.94
C VAL A 117 16.60 -16.42 13.78
N SER A 118 17.43 -16.03 14.75
CA SER A 118 18.24 -14.82 14.70
C SER A 118 19.24 -14.84 13.55
N ALA A 119 19.92 -15.98 13.34
CA ALA A 119 20.85 -16.15 12.22
C ALA A 119 20.14 -16.03 10.86
N TYR A 120 19.00 -16.67 10.69
CA TYR A 120 18.18 -16.53 9.47
C TYR A 120 17.66 -15.10 9.28
N ALA A 121 17.19 -14.46 10.34
CA ALA A 121 16.67 -13.09 10.28
C ALA A 121 17.74 -12.07 9.87
N ILE A 122 18.96 -12.18 10.40
CA ILE A 122 20.08 -11.30 10.02
C ILE A 122 20.43 -11.51 8.53
N GLN A 123 20.57 -12.77 8.10
CA GLN A 123 20.88 -13.09 6.71
C GLN A 123 19.82 -12.58 5.73
N TYR A 124 18.56 -12.78 6.09
CA TYR A 124 17.43 -12.29 5.29
C TYR A 124 17.38 -10.77 5.25
N SER A 125 17.58 -10.11 6.39
CA SER A 125 17.57 -8.64 6.49
C SER A 125 18.69 -7.98 5.68
N HIS A 126 19.90 -8.52 5.70
CA HIS A 126 21.01 -8.02 4.87
C HIS A 126 20.63 -7.98 3.39
N LEU A 127 19.92 -8.98 2.90
CA LEU A 127 19.47 -9.05 1.52
C LEU A 127 18.19 -8.24 1.29
N ALA A 128 17.11 -8.56 2.02
CA ALA A 128 15.78 -7.99 1.76
C ALA A 128 15.68 -6.49 2.10
N VAL A 129 16.39 -6.02 3.14
CA VAL A 129 16.44 -4.61 3.53
C VAL A 129 17.67 -3.91 2.95
N GLY A 130 18.86 -4.54 3.07
CA GLY A 130 20.11 -3.96 2.58
C GLY A 130 20.15 -3.77 1.06
N MET A 131 19.45 -4.59 0.28
CA MET A 131 19.37 -4.44 -1.19
C MET A 131 18.08 -3.76 -1.66
N SER A 132 17.37 -3.07 -0.77
CA SER A 132 16.10 -2.39 -1.08
C SER A 132 16.24 -1.22 -2.07
N ILE A 133 17.46 -0.80 -2.43
CA ILE A 133 17.68 0.21 -3.46
C ILE A 133 16.98 -0.14 -4.77
N PHE A 134 16.95 -1.41 -5.15
CA PHE A 134 16.31 -1.86 -6.39
C PHE A 134 14.79 -1.67 -6.34
N VAL A 135 14.16 -2.04 -5.23
CA VAL A 135 12.71 -1.86 -5.06
C VAL A 135 12.33 -0.39 -4.93
N MET A 136 13.15 0.44 -4.26
CA MET A 136 12.87 1.87 -4.13
C MET A 136 12.93 2.60 -5.46
N ILE A 137 13.95 2.31 -6.28
CA ILE A 137 14.05 2.88 -7.64
C ILE A 137 12.89 2.34 -8.50
N SER A 138 12.58 1.05 -8.41
CA SER A 138 11.47 0.43 -9.13
C SER A 138 10.13 1.12 -8.80
N MET A 139 9.80 1.27 -7.51
CA MET A 139 8.59 1.97 -7.05
C MET A 139 8.54 3.42 -7.53
N MET A 140 9.68 4.10 -7.53
CA MET A 140 9.73 5.50 -8.00
C MET A 140 9.49 5.60 -9.49
N CYS A 141 10.09 4.71 -10.32
CA CYS A 141 9.84 4.64 -11.75
C CYS A 141 8.36 4.37 -12.05
N GLU A 142 7.72 3.49 -11.28
CA GLU A 142 6.28 3.24 -11.34
C GLU A 142 5.49 4.55 -11.13
N LYS A 143 5.77 5.30 -10.07
CA LYS A 143 5.04 6.53 -9.73
C LYS A 143 5.25 7.66 -10.73
N ILE A 144 6.46 7.78 -11.28
CA ILE A 144 6.75 8.74 -12.35
C ILE A 144 5.98 8.41 -13.62
N GLN A 145 5.91 7.15 -14.01
CA GLN A 145 5.17 6.73 -15.20
C GLN A 145 3.65 6.89 -15.03
N GLN A 146 3.12 6.52 -13.87
CA GLN A 146 1.71 6.71 -13.51
C GLN A 146 1.33 8.20 -13.59
N SER A 147 2.17 9.11 -13.10
CA SER A 147 1.92 10.56 -13.15
C SER A 147 1.85 11.12 -14.56
N GLY A 148 2.58 10.53 -15.50
CA GLY A 148 2.53 10.84 -16.93
C GLY A 148 1.42 10.14 -17.71
N GLY A 149 0.57 9.36 -17.03
CA GLY A 149 -0.58 8.67 -17.63
C GLY A 149 -0.26 7.28 -18.20
N ASN A 150 0.96 6.76 -18.02
CA ASN A 150 1.31 5.42 -18.46
C ASN A 150 1.13 4.43 -17.32
N MET A 151 0.16 3.52 -17.44
CA MET A 151 -0.11 2.47 -16.46
C MET A 151 0.31 1.07 -16.95
N ILE A 152 0.58 0.91 -18.24
CA ILE A 152 0.91 -0.39 -18.83
C ILE A 152 2.33 -0.80 -18.42
N ILE A 153 3.31 0.09 -18.56
CA ILE A 153 4.70 -0.22 -18.19
C ILE A 153 4.83 -0.53 -16.69
N PRO A 154 4.25 0.25 -15.75
CA PRO A 154 4.17 -0.13 -14.35
C PRO A 154 3.56 -1.52 -14.10
N MET A 155 2.48 -1.86 -14.78
CA MET A 155 1.89 -3.20 -14.71
C MET A 155 2.87 -4.28 -15.19
N CYS A 156 3.50 -4.09 -16.35
CA CYS A 156 4.50 -5.02 -16.88
C CYS A 156 5.71 -5.14 -15.93
N GLN A 157 6.13 -4.04 -15.32
CA GLN A 157 7.21 -4.01 -14.33
C GLN A 157 6.90 -4.89 -13.12
N GLY A 158 5.71 -4.73 -12.52
CA GLY A 158 5.25 -5.55 -11.40
C GLY A 158 5.09 -7.03 -11.80
N LEU A 159 4.48 -7.30 -12.96
CA LEU A 159 4.35 -8.64 -13.52
C LEU A 159 5.68 -9.35 -13.73
N THR A 160 6.65 -8.68 -14.35
CA THR A 160 7.98 -9.23 -14.59
C THR A 160 8.66 -9.60 -13.29
N GLY A 161 8.63 -8.71 -12.29
CA GLY A 161 9.18 -8.98 -10.97
C GLY A 161 8.52 -10.19 -10.31
N ALA A 162 7.20 -10.25 -10.31
CA ALA A 162 6.44 -11.36 -9.70
C ALA A 162 6.68 -12.70 -10.40
N ILE A 163 6.67 -12.74 -11.73
CA ILE A 163 6.91 -13.99 -12.50
C ILE A 163 8.32 -14.52 -12.24
N ILE A 164 9.33 -13.64 -12.29
CA ILE A 164 10.73 -14.04 -12.06
C ILE A 164 10.88 -14.58 -10.63
N ASN A 165 10.30 -13.91 -9.64
CA ASN A 165 10.35 -14.34 -8.25
C ASN A 165 9.68 -15.72 -8.08
N ILE A 166 8.44 -15.92 -8.55
CA ILE A 166 7.71 -17.19 -8.45
C ILE A 166 8.48 -18.36 -9.08
N ILE A 167 9.20 -18.11 -10.19
CA ILE A 167 10.02 -19.14 -10.84
C ILE A 167 11.30 -19.42 -10.05
N LEU A 168 11.99 -18.37 -9.58
CA LEU A 168 13.27 -18.52 -8.92
C LEU A 168 13.17 -18.99 -7.46
N ASP A 169 12.07 -18.68 -6.76
CA ASP A 169 11.87 -19.10 -5.38
C ASP A 169 12.08 -20.60 -5.17
N PRO A 170 11.34 -21.51 -5.83
CA PRO A 170 11.53 -22.94 -5.62
C PRO A 170 12.90 -23.41 -6.12
N LEU A 171 13.46 -22.82 -7.18
CA LEU A 171 14.77 -23.20 -7.72
C LEU A 171 15.90 -22.89 -6.73
N MET A 172 15.86 -21.71 -6.10
CA MET A 172 16.92 -21.21 -5.23
C MET A 172 16.73 -21.64 -3.76
N ILE A 173 15.49 -21.77 -3.30
CA ILE A 173 15.20 -22.22 -1.93
C ILE A 173 15.58 -23.69 -1.78
N PHE A 174 15.14 -24.56 -2.70
CA PHE A 174 15.28 -26.02 -2.60
C PHE A 174 16.46 -26.58 -3.42
N GLY A 175 17.21 -25.75 -4.15
CA GLY A 175 18.35 -26.21 -4.92
C GLY A 175 17.95 -27.06 -6.14
N ILE A 176 16.95 -26.64 -6.91
CA ILE A 176 16.47 -27.39 -8.07
C ILE A 176 17.27 -27.00 -9.34
N GLY A 177 17.74 -27.98 -10.08
CA GLY A 177 18.45 -27.78 -11.34
C GLY A 177 19.90 -27.29 -11.12
N PRO A 178 20.32 -26.16 -11.76
CA PRO A 178 21.70 -25.68 -11.67
C PRO A 178 21.98 -24.86 -10.40
N PHE A 179 20.95 -24.62 -9.56
CA PHE A 179 21.07 -23.80 -8.37
C PHE A 179 21.42 -24.65 -7.13
N PRO A 180 22.36 -24.19 -6.26
CA PRO A 180 22.57 -24.81 -4.97
C PRO A 180 21.38 -24.51 -4.04
N GLU A 181 21.14 -25.37 -3.06
CA GLU A 181 20.16 -25.11 -2.00
C GLU A 181 20.61 -23.93 -1.15
N MET A 182 19.85 -22.84 -1.18
CA MET A 182 20.16 -21.58 -0.48
C MET A 182 19.20 -21.28 0.68
N GLY A 183 18.12 -22.03 0.80
CA GLY A 183 17.10 -21.81 1.83
C GLY A 183 16.57 -20.37 1.83
N ILE A 184 16.54 -19.72 3.00
CA ILE A 184 16.03 -18.35 3.16
C ILE A 184 16.82 -17.31 2.35
N ARG A 185 18.13 -17.53 2.13
CA ARG A 185 18.92 -16.65 1.24
C ARG A 185 18.43 -16.75 -0.20
N GLY A 186 18.01 -17.94 -0.62
CA GLY A 186 17.43 -18.18 -1.95
C GLY A 186 16.16 -17.38 -2.16
N ALA A 187 15.24 -17.37 -1.20
CA ALA A 187 14.02 -16.55 -1.24
C ALA A 187 14.35 -15.06 -1.36
N ALA A 188 15.27 -14.55 -0.52
CA ALA A 188 15.66 -13.14 -0.59
C ALA A 188 16.32 -12.79 -1.93
N LEU A 189 17.20 -13.64 -2.47
CA LEU A 189 17.86 -13.40 -3.76
C LEU A 189 16.88 -13.47 -4.93
N ALA A 190 15.93 -14.41 -4.94
CA ALA A 190 14.90 -14.51 -5.96
C ALA A 190 14.05 -13.23 -6.01
N THR A 191 13.68 -12.69 -4.84
CA THR A 191 12.99 -11.42 -4.71
C THR A 191 13.82 -10.26 -5.26
N ILE A 192 15.11 -10.17 -4.91
CA ILE A 192 16.02 -9.11 -5.40
C ILE A 192 16.18 -9.18 -6.91
N ILE A 193 16.37 -10.38 -7.48
CA ILE A 193 16.49 -10.56 -8.93
C ILE A 193 15.22 -10.08 -9.63
N GLY A 194 14.03 -10.48 -9.13
CA GLY A 194 12.76 -9.96 -9.63
C GLY A 194 12.68 -8.43 -9.58
N GLN A 195 13.13 -7.80 -8.49
CA GLN A 195 13.18 -6.36 -8.33
C GLN A 195 14.17 -5.68 -9.28
N ILE A 196 15.32 -6.30 -9.58
CA ILE A 196 16.30 -5.78 -10.55
C ILE A 196 15.69 -5.75 -11.96
N PHE A 197 15.03 -6.81 -12.40
CA PHE A 197 14.35 -6.83 -13.69
C PHE A 197 13.19 -5.83 -13.75
N GLY A 198 12.38 -5.75 -12.70
CA GLY A 198 11.34 -4.73 -12.57
C GLY A 198 11.92 -3.32 -12.64
N MET A 199 13.01 -3.04 -11.90
CA MET A 199 13.71 -1.76 -11.93
C MET A 199 14.25 -1.44 -13.34
N ALA A 200 14.88 -2.41 -14.00
CA ALA A 200 15.42 -2.21 -15.35
C ALA A 200 14.32 -1.83 -16.36
N LEU A 201 13.18 -2.53 -16.32
CA LEU A 201 12.01 -2.19 -17.13
C LEU A 201 11.43 -0.82 -16.75
N GLY A 202 11.39 -0.50 -15.45
CA GLY A 202 10.95 0.80 -14.96
C GLY A 202 11.83 1.96 -15.44
N LEU A 203 13.16 1.82 -15.34
CA LEU A 203 14.12 2.81 -15.83
C LEU A 203 14.02 2.96 -17.36
N TRP A 204 13.94 1.86 -18.10
CA TRP A 204 13.70 1.91 -19.54
C TRP A 204 12.43 2.68 -19.88
N GLY A 205 11.34 2.43 -19.12
CA GLY A 205 10.08 3.15 -19.27
C GLY A 205 10.21 4.65 -19.00
N VAL A 206 10.89 5.04 -17.95
CA VAL A 206 11.08 6.46 -17.58
C VAL A 206 11.98 7.20 -18.58
N PHE A 207 13.10 6.61 -18.96
CA PHE A 207 14.09 7.31 -19.79
C PHE A 207 13.88 7.18 -21.31
N ARG A 208 13.16 6.16 -21.78
CA ARG A 208 13.01 5.88 -23.21
C ARG A 208 11.56 5.93 -23.71
N GLN A 209 10.58 5.55 -22.91
CA GLN A 209 9.18 5.43 -23.34
C GLN A 209 8.29 6.58 -22.82
N GLN A 210 8.74 7.31 -21.82
CA GLN A 210 7.97 8.44 -21.28
C GLN A 210 8.04 9.63 -22.25
N LYS A 211 6.87 9.95 -22.85
CA LYS A 211 6.77 11.05 -23.86
C LYS A 211 6.37 12.38 -23.21
N VAL A 212 5.84 12.33 -22.00
CA VAL A 212 5.27 13.50 -21.31
C VAL A 212 6.30 14.19 -20.42
N LEU A 213 7.29 13.44 -19.92
CA LEU A 213 8.35 13.96 -19.04
C LEU A 213 9.71 13.80 -19.72
N ASN A 214 10.56 14.78 -19.54
CA ASN A 214 11.95 14.74 -19.97
C ASN A 214 12.87 14.66 -18.74
N VAL A 215 13.17 13.43 -18.31
CA VAL A 215 14.02 13.19 -17.14
C VAL A 215 15.49 13.17 -17.55
N ASN A 216 16.26 14.20 -17.16
CA ASN A 216 17.67 14.32 -17.49
C ASN A 216 18.54 14.44 -16.23
N MET A 217 19.05 13.31 -15.75
CA MET A 217 19.87 13.26 -14.53
C MET A 217 21.25 13.94 -14.69
N ARG A 218 21.69 14.27 -15.92
CA ARG A 218 22.99 14.96 -16.13
C ARG A 218 22.95 16.42 -15.73
N GLU A 219 21.77 17.06 -15.83
CA GLU A 219 21.55 18.46 -15.46
C GLU A 219 20.89 18.60 -14.09
N PHE A 220 20.78 17.50 -13.34
CA PHE A 220 20.13 17.47 -12.05
C PHE A 220 20.76 18.45 -11.06
N LYS A 221 19.93 19.22 -10.39
CA LYS A 221 20.31 20.10 -9.28
C LYS A 221 19.29 19.98 -8.15
N TRP A 222 19.78 19.77 -6.96
CA TRP A 222 18.93 19.73 -5.77
C TRP A 222 18.21 21.06 -5.58
N ARG A 223 16.89 21.00 -5.43
CA ARG A 223 16.00 22.13 -5.15
C ARG A 223 15.20 21.86 -3.90
N GLY A 224 15.52 22.55 -2.80
CA GLY A 224 14.84 22.37 -1.52
C GLY A 224 13.32 22.60 -1.60
N GLN A 225 12.87 23.53 -2.45
CA GLN A 225 11.44 23.76 -2.65
C GLN A 225 10.73 22.54 -3.29
N THR A 226 11.36 21.89 -4.27
CA THR A 226 10.80 20.68 -4.89
C THR A 226 10.70 19.53 -3.87
N ILE A 227 11.71 19.35 -3.03
CA ILE A 227 11.70 18.36 -1.96
C ILE A 227 10.58 18.66 -0.96
N LYS A 228 10.43 19.91 -0.54
CA LYS A 228 9.36 20.35 0.36
C LYS A 228 7.97 20.07 -0.24
N ASP A 229 7.79 20.36 -1.53
CA ASP A 229 6.52 20.13 -2.23
C ASP A 229 6.22 18.63 -2.37
N ILE A 230 7.22 17.77 -2.57
CA ILE A 230 7.09 16.30 -2.56
C ILE A 230 6.66 15.82 -1.19
N TYR A 231 7.38 16.19 -0.12
CA TYR A 231 7.10 15.68 1.23
C TYR A 231 5.87 16.32 1.89
N ARG A 232 5.33 17.39 1.35
CA ARG A 232 4.02 17.92 1.76
C ARG A 232 2.89 16.88 1.63
N VAL A 233 3.01 15.97 0.66
CA VAL A 233 2.09 14.83 0.47
C VAL A 233 2.76 13.53 0.87
N GLY A 234 4.04 13.37 0.59
CA GLY A 234 4.81 12.16 0.81
C GLY A 234 4.96 11.81 2.29
N LEU A 235 5.32 12.77 3.15
CA LEU A 235 5.49 12.51 4.57
C LEU A 235 4.19 12.06 5.26
N PRO A 236 3.04 12.73 5.07
CA PRO A 236 1.75 12.18 5.50
C PRO A 236 1.50 10.77 5.00
N GLY A 237 1.84 10.46 3.74
CA GLY A 237 1.71 9.13 3.16
C GLY A 237 2.56 8.06 3.85
N ILE A 238 3.81 8.40 4.21
CA ILE A 238 4.70 7.52 4.98
C ILE A 238 4.09 7.20 6.35
N VAL A 239 3.64 8.23 7.07
CA VAL A 239 3.03 8.04 8.40
C VAL A 239 1.75 7.21 8.31
N MET A 240 0.91 7.43 7.30
CA MET A 240 -0.31 6.64 7.09
C MET A 240 -0.03 5.13 6.97
N GLN A 241 1.04 4.74 6.28
CA GLN A 241 1.43 3.34 6.16
C GLN A 241 1.85 2.75 7.52
N SER A 242 2.58 3.52 8.33
CA SER A 242 3.01 3.10 9.67
C SER A 242 1.84 2.96 10.64
N VAL A 243 0.83 3.82 10.51
CA VAL A 243 -0.38 3.80 11.36
C VAL A 243 -1.14 2.47 11.25
N VAL A 244 -1.17 1.85 10.06
CA VAL A 244 -1.80 0.53 9.85
C VAL A 244 -1.15 -0.54 10.72
N SER A 245 0.19 -0.55 10.79
CA SER A 245 0.94 -1.54 11.59
C SER A 245 0.67 -1.35 13.09
N VAL A 246 0.64 -0.09 13.56
CA VAL A 246 0.32 0.22 14.97
C VAL A 246 -1.10 -0.21 15.32
N MET A 247 -2.06 0.06 14.44
CA MET A 247 -3.45 -0.37 14.61
C MET A 247 -3.56 -1.89 14.72
N THR A 248 -2.91 -2.61 13.82
CA THR A 248 -2.94 -4.09 13.81
C THR A 248 -2.33 -4.65 15.10
N ALA A 249 -1.19 -4.11 15.54
CA ALA A 249 -0.57 -4.52 16.81
C ALA A 249 -1.49 -4.23 18.01
N GLY A 250 -2.11 -3.06 18.04
CA GLY A 250 -3.06 -2.68 19.10
C GLY A 250 -4.29 -3.59 19.13
N MET A 251 -4.87 -3.88 17.95
CA MET A 251 -6.01 -4.82 17.85
C MET A 251 -5.65 -6.22 18.31
N ASN A 252 -4.49 -6.74 17.90
CA ASN A 252 -4.00 -8.04 18.36
C ASN A 252 -3.82 -8.05 19.89
N GLY A 253 -3.30 -6.96 20.48
CA GLY A 253 -3.16 -6.83 21.93
C GLY A 253 -4.51 -6.84 22.67
N ILE A 254 -5.56 -6.27 22.06
CA ILE A 254 -6.92 -6.33 22.63
C ILE A 254 -7.52 -7.74 22.49
N LEU A 255 -7.39 -8.35 21.31
CA LEU A 255 -8.02 -9.63 20.98
C LEU A 255 -7.39 -10.81 21.74
N ILE A 256 -6.07 -10.80 21.97
CA ILE A 256 -5.37 -11.88 22.69
C ILE A 256 -5.89 -12.01 24.13
N ALA A 257 -6.40 -10.94 24.73
CA ALA A 257 -7.02 -10.97 26.06
C ALA A 257 -8.32 -11.81 26.09
N PHE A 258 -8.94 -12.09 24.95
CA PHE A 258 -10.12 -12.94 24.83
C PHE A 258 -9.75 -14.37 24.43
N SER A 259 -9.08 -14.53 23.27
CA SER A 259 -8.60 -15.83 22.81
C SER A 259 -7.56 -15.69 21.70
N GLN A 260 -6.71 -16.72 21.54
CA GLN A 260 -5.81 -16.84 20.40
C GLN A 260 -6.59 -16.96 19.08
N THR A 261 -7.73 -17.62 19.10
CA THR A 261 -8.64 -17.77 17.95
C THR A 261 -9.12 -16.42 17.43
N ALA A 262 -9.43 -15.46 18.32
CA ALA A 262 -9.80 -14.11 17.90
C ALA A 262 -8.70 -13.38 17.13
N VAL A 263 -7.43 -13.55 17.54
CA VAL A 263 -6.27 -13.02 16.80
C VAL A 263 -6.13 -13.69 15.43
N ASN A 264 -6.30 -15.01 15.38
CA ASN A 264 -6.23 -15.78 14.14
C ASN A 264 -7.35 -15.36 13.16
N VAL A 265 -8.57 -15.15 13.66
CA VAL A 265 -9.71 -14.64 12.87
C VAL A 265 -9.38 -13.26 12.26
N LEU A 266 -8.80 -12.33 13.03
CA LEU A 266 -8.38 -11.04 12.49
C LEU A 266 -7.31 -11.21 11.39
N GLY A 267 -6.35 -12.12 11.58
CA GLY A 267 -5.34 -12.44 10.58
C GLY A 267 -5.94 -12.98 9.28
N VAL A 268 -6.90 -13.90 9.39
CA VAL A 268 -7.65 -14.44 8.23
C VAL A 268 -8.47 -13.34 7.56
N TYR A 269 -9.15 -12.49 8.35
CA TYR A 269 -9.88 -11.34 7.81
C TYR A 269 -8.97 -10.44 6.97
N PHE A 270 -7.77 -10.08 7.41
CA PHE A 270 -6.86 -9.24 6.63
C PHE A 270 -6.43 -9.89 5.32
N LYS A 271 -6.24 -11.21 5.29
CA LYS A 271 -5.95 -11.95 4.06
C LYS A 271 -7.13 -11.90 3.07
N LEU A 272 -8.33 -12.16 3.56
CA LEU A 272 -9.56 -12.13 2.77
C LEU A 272 -9.89 -10.71 2.27
N GLN A 273 -9.75 -9.70 3.12
CA GLN A 273 -9.94 -8.29 2.81
C GLN A 273 -9.05 -7.84 1.64
N THR A 274 -7.82 -8.37 1.55
CA THR A 274 -6.86 -8.00 0.50
C THR A 274 -7.47 -8.15 -0.89
N PHE A 275 -8.24 -9.20 -1.15
CA PHE A 275 -8.88 -9.41 -2.46
C PHE A 275 -9.95 -8.37 -2.80
N VAL A 276 -10.59 -7.76 -1.81
CA VAL A 276 -11.60 -6.71 -2.00
C VAL A 276 -10.93 -5.32 -2.10
N PHE A 277 -9.91 -5.07 -1.29
CA PHE A 277 -9.29 -3.75 -1.19
C PHE A 277 -8.23 -3.49 -2.26
N MET A 278 -7.49 -4.52 -2.73
CA MET A 278 -6.46 -4.34 -3.76
C MET A 278 -7.00 -3.74 -5.07
N PRO A 279 -8.16 -4.16 -5.60
CA PRO A 279 -8.78 -3.49 -6.73
C PRO A 279 -9.05 -2.00 -6.48
N VAL A 280 -9.51 -1.62 -5.27
CA VAL A 280 -9.78 -0.23 -4.92
C VAL A 280 -8.48 0.57 -4.79
N PHE A 281 -7.41 -0.03 -4.27
CA PHE A 281 -6.10 0.63 -4.26
C PHE A 281 -5.53 0.80 -5.67
N GLY A 282 -5.75 -0.15 -6.58
CA GLY A 282 -5.42 0.01 -7.99
C GLY A 282 -6.23 1.12 -8.67
N LEU A 283 -7.53 1.20 -8.38
CA LEU A 283 -8.40 2.30 -8.82
C LEU A 283 -7.89 3.66 -8.31
N ASN A 284 -7.48 3.73 -7.05
CA ASN A 284 -6.87 4.91 -6.45
C ASN A 284 -5.59 5.35 -7.19
N GLN A 285 -4.69 4.40 -7.50
CA GLN A 285 -3.46 4.70 -8.22
C GLN A 285 -3.73 5.29 -9.62
N GLY A 286 -4.75 4.80 -10.32
CA GLY A 286 -5.19 5.36 -11.60
C GLY A 286 -5.84 6.74 -11.48
N ALA A 287 -6.61 6.97 -10.42
CA ALA A 287 -7.35 8.20 -10.20
C ALA A 287 -6.48 9.38 -9.74
N LEU A 288 -5.46 9.12 -8.92
CA LEU A 288 -4.59 10.13 -8.32
C LEU A 288 -3.98 11.08 -9.37
N PRO A 289 -3.30 10.62 -10.43
CA PRO A 289 -2.71 11.50 -11.43
C PRO A 289 -3.79 12.24 -12.25
N VAL A 290 -4.94 11.62 -12.53
CA VAL A 290 -6.05 12.27 -13.25
C VAL A 290 -6.61 13.42 -12.43
N MET A 291 -6.85 13.22 -11.15
CA MET A 291 -7.33 14.27 -10.24
C MET A 291 -6.28 15.37 -10.08
N GLY A 292 -5.01 15.02 -9.85
CA GLY A 292 -3.91 15.96 -9.69
C GLY A 292 -3.70 16.85 -10.92
N TYR A 293 -3.74 16.26 -12.11
CA TYR A 293 -3.65 17.01 -13.37
C TYR A 293 -4.81 18.00 -13.53
N ASN A 294 -6.05 17.58 -13.30
CA ASN A 294 -7.23 18.44 -13.46
C ASN A 294 -7.29 19.54 -12.39
N TYR A 295 -6.77 19.26 -11.19
CA TYR A 295 -6.58 20.27 -10.15
C TYR A 295 -5.55 21.33 -10.59
N GLY A 296 -4.37 20.92 -11.07
CA GLY A 296 -3.35 21.81 -11.62
C GLY A 296 -3.83 22.62 -12.82
N ALA A 297 -4.65 22.02 -13.70
CA ALA A 297 -5.29 22.66 -14.83
C ALA A 297 -6.44 23.61 -14.44
N ARG A 298 -6.78 23.71 -13.14
CA ARG A 298 -7.91 24.46 -12.60
C ARG A 298 -9.27 24.08 -13.21
N ASN A 299 -9.41 22.83 -13.65
CA ASN A 299 -10.63 22.32 -14.28
C ASN A 299 -11.53 21.61 -13.25
N ARG A 300 -12.35 22.38 -12.53
CA ARG A 300 -13.26 21.86 -11.51
C ARG A 300 -14.20 20.77 -12.03
N LYS A 301 -14.82 20.98 -13.20
CA LYS A 301 -15.80 20.02 -13.76
C LYS A 301 -15.18 18.65 -14.00
N ARG A 302 -13.96 18.62 -14.56
CA ARG A 302 -13.24 17.37 -14.81
C ARG A 302 -12.69 16.74 -13.52
N LEU A 303 -12.21 17.55 -12.57
CA LEU A 303 -11.75 17.08 -11.26
C LEU A 303 -12.88 16.38 -10.49
N MET A 304 -14.03 17.08 -10.34
CA MET A 304 -15.18 16.51 -9.61
C MET A 304 -15.84 15.36 -10.37
N GLY A 305 -15.78 15.36 -11.69
CA GLY A 305 -16.21 14.23 -12.52
C GLY A 305 -15.33 12.99 -12.28
N ALA A 306 -14.00 13.15 -12.22
CA ALA A 306 -13.06 12.08 -11.90
C ALA A 306 -13.33 11.52 -10.49
N TYR A 307 -13.45 12.40 -9.49
CA TYR A 307 -13.77 12.03 -8.12
C TYR A 307 -15.07 11.19 -8.02
N LYS A 308 -16.16 11.68 -8.62
CA LYS A 308 -17.47 10.99 -8.57
C LYS A 308 -17.41 9.60 -9.20
N ILE A 309 -16.79 9.47 -10.39
CA ILE A 309 -16.67 8.18 -11.09
C ILE A 309 -15.84 7.20 -10.28
N THR A 310 -14.70 7.66 -9.74
CA THR A 310 -13.83 6.82 -8.90
C THR A 310 -14.53 6.40 -7.63
N LEU A 311 -15.25 7.30 -6.96
CA LEU A 311 -16.02 6.99 -5.76
C LEU A 311 -17.12 5.95 -6.06
N THR A 312 -17.89 6.14 -7.13
CA THR A 312 -18.94 5.19 -7.53
C THR A 312 -18.34 3.81 -7.79
N ALA A 313 -17.24 3.73 -8.54
CA ALA A 313 -16.57 2.45 -8.80
C ALA A 313 -16.06 1.79 -7.51
N ALA A 314 -15.47 2.57 -6.59
CA ALA A 314 -15.02 2.06 -5.30
C ALA A 314 -16.18 1.54 -4.44
N VAL A 315 -17.29 2.27 -4.39
CA VAL A 315 -18.51 1.85 -3.66
C VAL A 315 -19.09 0.57 -4.24
N VAL A 316 -19.10 0.41 -5.57
CA VAL A 316 -19.57 -0.83 -6.22
C VAL A 316 -18.65 -2.01 -5.86
N ILE A 317 -17.33 -1.85 -5.97
CA ILE A 317 -16.37 -2.92 -5.65
C ILE A 317 -16.49 -3.32 -4.16
N MET A 318 -16.51 -2.34 -3.27
CA MET A 318 -16.64 -2.58 -1.82
C MET A 318 -18.02 -3.13 -1.46
N GLY A 319 -19.08 -2.71 -2.16
CA GLY A 319 -20.42 -3.27 -1.99
C GLY A 319 -20.50 -4.74 -2.39
N LEU A 320 -19.85 -5.12 -3.50
CA LEU A 320 -19.73 -6.53 -3.88
C LEU A 320 -18.95 -7.34 -2.84
N GLY A 321 -17.86 -6.77 -2.31
CA GLY A 321 -17.11 -7.36 -1.20
C GLY A 321 -17.96 -7.53 0.05
N LEU A 322 -18.73 -6.51 0.44
CA LEU A 322 -19.69 -6.60 1.55
C LEU A 322 -20.68 -7.74 1.35
N VAL A 323 -21.31 -7.83 0.19
CA VAL A 323 -22.29 -8.91 -0.12
C VAL A 323 -21.61 -10.28 0.00
N LEU A 324 -20.39 -10.43 -0.52
CA LEU A 324 -19.63 -11.68 -0.45
C LEU A 324 -19.37 -12.09 1.02
N PHE A 325 -18.93 -11.16 1.86
CA PHE A 325 -18.65 -11.40 3.29
C PHE A 325 -19.93 -11.66 4.11
N GLN A 326 -21.07 -11.15 3.66
CA GLN A 326 -22.36 -11.42 4.31
C GLN A 326 -22.95 -12.79 3.95
N LEU A 327 -22.78 -13.20 2.68
CA LEU A 327 -23.39 -14.45 2.18
C LEU A 327 -22.52 -15.69 2.39
N LEU A 328 -21.19 -15.55 2.30
CA LEU A 328 -20.25 -16.68 2.27
C LEU A 328 -19.16 -16.61 3.36
N PRO A 329 -19.41 -16.09 4.58
CA PRO A 329 -18.36 -15.94 5.59
C PRO A 329 -17.77 -17.28 6.05
N GLU A 330 -18.62 -18.30 6.22
CA GLU A 330 -18.19 -19.63 6.64
C GLU A 330 -17.32 -20.30 5.59
N GLN A 331 -17.72 -20.26 4.31
CA GLN A 331 -16.94 -20.84 3.20
C GLN A 331 -15.58 -20.15 3.06
N MET A 332 -15.53 -18.84 3.29
CA MET A 332 -14.29 -18.07 3.25
C MET A 332 -13.35 -18.48 4.40
N LEU A 333 -13.87 -18.67 5.61
CA LEU A 333 -13.08 -19.11 6.76
C LEU A 333 -12.56 -20.53 6.57
N MET A 334 -13.38 -21.43 6.02
CA MET A 334 -13.03 -22.84 5.76
C MET A 334 -11.83 -23.01 4.80
N LEU A 335 -11.46 -21.99 4.04
CA LEU A 335 -10.24 -22.01 3.22
C LEU A 335 -8.96 -21.95 4.05
N PHE A 336 -9.04 -21.50 5.31
CA PHE A 336 -7.90 -21.26 6.19
C PHE A 336 -7.87 -22.17 7.41
N VAL A 337 -8.81 -23.07 7.53
CA VAL A 337 -8.92 -24.01 8.65
C VAL A 337 -8.32 -25.36 8.26
N ASP A 338 -7.54 -25.94 9.19
CA ASP A 338 -7.11 -27.32 9.06
C ASP A 338 -8.27 -28.25 9.33
N LYS A 339 -8.66 -29.02 8.32
CA LYS A 339 -9.77 -29.98 8.40
C LYS A 339 -9.49 -31.18 9.30
N SER A 340 -8.25 -31.35 9.74
CA SER A 340 -7.85 -32.44 10.64
C SER A 340 -8.24 -32.16 12.09
N ASP A 341 -8.41 -30.89 12.49
CA ASP A 341 -8.83 -30.48 13.83
C ASP A 341 -10.23 -29.87 13.79
N ALA A 342 -11.25 -30.71 13.98
CA ALA A 342 -12.65 -30.32 13.93
C ALA A 342 -13.03 -29.31 15.04
N ALA A 343 -12.39 -29.39 16.22
CA ALA A 343 -12.68 -28.50 17.34
C ALA A 343 -12.16 -27.07 17.06
N ALA A 344 -10.91 -26.94 16.60
CA ALA A 344 -10.34 -25.67 16.20
C ALA A 344 -11.10 -25.06 15.01
N ALA A 345 -11.54 -25.90 14.07
CA ALA A 345 -12.38 -25.49 12.94
C ALA A 345 -13.70 -24.87 13.41
N GLN A 346 -14.38 -25.53 14.33
CA GLN A 346 -15.65 -25.06 14.88
C GLN A 346 -15.50 -23.72 15.61
N GLU A 347 -14.49 -23.60 16.47
CA GLU A 347 -14.20 -22.36 17.19
C GLU A 347 -13.89 -21.19 16.24
N MET A 348 -13.10 -21.45 15.16
CA MET A 348 -12.79 -20.45 14.14
C MET A 348 -14.06 -19.95 13.44
N ILE A 349 -15.03 -20.82 13.18
CA ILE A 349 -16.31 -20.46 12.55
C ILE A 349 -17.18 -19.67 13.54
N GLU A 350 -17.29 -20.12 14.80
CA GLU A 350 -18.11 -19.45 15.81
C GLU A 350 -17.65 -18.01 16.09
N VAL A 351 -16.35 -17.77 16.14
CA VAL A 351 -15.77 -16.43 16.32
C VAL A 351 -15.71 -15.66 15.01
N GLY A 352 -15.37 -16.32 13.91
CA GLY A 352 -15.04 -15.70 12.64
C GLY A 352 -16.26 -15.24 11.84
N VAL A 353 -17.36 -15.99 11.85
CA VAL A 353 -18.57 -15.61 11.09
C VAL A 353 -19.16 -14.29 11.59
N PRO A 354 -19.40 -14.09 12.90
CA PRO A 354 -19.81 -12.78 13.41
C PRO A 354 -18.78 -11.67 13.12
N ALA A 355 -17.48 -11.96 13.23
CA ALA A 355 -16.41 -11.03 12.93
C ALA A 355 -16.48 -10.55 11.47
N LEU A 356 -16.46 -11.47 10.50
CA LEU A 356 -16.49 -11.13 9.07
C LEU A 356 -17.74 -10.35 8.69
N LYS A 357 -18.92 -10.76 9.19
CA LYS A 357 -20.19 -10.07 8.94
C LYS A 357 -20.18 -8.65 9.50
N THR A 358 -19.70 -8.47 10.73
CA THR A 358 -19.69 -7.15 11.38
C THR A 358 -18.66 -6.23 10.75
N ILE A 359 -17.42 -6.69 10.56
CA ILE A 359 -16.36 -5.88 9.99
C ILE A 359 -16.68 -5.46 8.56
N SER A 360 -17.28 -6.34 7.74
CA SER A 360 -17.60 -6.01 6.35
C SER A 360 -18.59 -4.85 6.18
N LEU A 361 -19.38 -4.52 7.20
CA LEU A 361 -20.24 -3.31 7.19
C LEU A 361 -19.43 -2.03 7.04
N SER A 362 -18.16 -2.05 7.43
CA SER A 362 -17.23 -0.93 7.27
C SER A 362 -16.80 -0.67 5.81
N PHE A 363 -16.96 -1.62 4.90
CA PHE A 363 -16.42 -1.55 3.53
C PHE A 363 -16.93 -0.33 2.76
N LEU A 364 -18.21 -0.01 2.88
CA LEU A 364 -18.78 1.17 2.20
C LEU A 364 -18.17 2.48 2.73
N GLY A 365 -17.99 2.59 4.06
CA GLY A 365 -17.30 3.73 4.68
C GLY A 365 -15.84 3.83 4.21
N ALA A 366 -15.15 2.69 4.14
CA ALA A 366 -13.77 2.63 3.66
C ALA A 366 -13.61 3.12 2.21
N ALA A 367 -14.59 2.86 1.32
CA ALA A 367 -14.60 3.41 -0.04
C ALA A 367 -14.54 4.94 -0.03
N PHE A 368 -15.37 5.60 0.79
CA PHE A 368 -15.34 7.05 0.95
C PHE A 368 -14.00 7.55 1.52
N GLY A 369 -13.49 6.91 2.57
CA GLY A 369 -12.23 7.26 3.20
C GLY A 369 -11.05 7.19 2.24
N ILE A 370 -10.93 6.12 1.45
CA ILE A 370 -9.86 5.91 0.47
C ILE A 370 -9.92 6.96 -0.63
N ILE A 371 -11.08 7.19 -1.23
CA ILE A 371 -11.20 8.11 -2.36
C ILE A 371 -11.10 9.58 -1.93
N ASN A 372 -11.60 9.94 -0.75
CA ASN A 372 -11.38 11.28 -0.18
C ASN A 372 -9.89 11.51 0.09
N SER A 373 -9.17 10.52 0.63
CA SER A 373 -7.72 10.59 0.82
C SER A 373 -6.98 10.78 -0.51
N THR A 374 -7.42 10.12 -1.57
CA THR A 374 -6.87 10.30 -2.92
C THR A 374 -7.05 11.74 -3.41
N LEU A 375 -8.23 12.31 -3.23
CA LEU A 375 -8.48 13.70 -3.61
C LEU A 375 -7.61 14.66 -2.81
N PHE A 376 -7.46 14.48 -1.49
CA PHE A 376 -6.58 15.30 -0.66
C PHE A 376 -5.11 15.20 -1.08
N GLN A 377 -4.64 14.01 -1.45
CA GLN A 377 -3.28 13.82 -1.98
C GLN A 377 -3.13 14.51 -3.35
N ALA A 378 -4.12 14.41 -4.22
CA ALA A 378 -4.13 15.05 -5.54
C ALA A 378 -4.12 16.59 -5.46
N THR A 379 -4.78 17.17 -4.45
CA THR A 379 -4.86 18.61 -4.20
C THR A 379 -3.73 19.15 -3.29
N ALA A 380 -2.68 18.35 -3.03
CA ALA A 380 -1.56 18.66 -2.12
C ALA A 380 -1.97 18.90 -0.65
N ARG A 381 -3.07 18.33 -0.23
CA ARG A 381 -3.58 18.37 1.14
C ARG A 381 -3.33 17.05 1.89
N GLY A 382 -2.13 16.48 1.73
CA GLY A 382 -1.74 15.20 2.33
C GLY A 382 -1.99 15.12 3.84
N MET A 383 -1.88 16.25 4.55
CA MET A 383 -2.19 16.32 5.98
C MET A 383 -3.66 15.99 6.29
N ASN A 384 -4.61 16.35 5.43
CA ASN A 384 -6.01 15.97 5.59
C ASN A 384 -6.19 14.45 5.50
N SER A 385 -5.50 13.79 4.56
CA SER A 385 -5.48 12.33 4.47
C SER A 385 -4.92 11.68 5.74
N LEU A 386 -3.83 12.23 6.28
CA LEU A 386 -3.22 11.75 7.51
C LEU A 386 -4.18 11.89 8.71
N ILE A 387 -4.82 13.04 8.88
CA ILE A 387 -5.79 13.28 9.96
C ILE A 387 -6.91 12.23 9.90
N VAL A 388 -7.51 12.02 8.72
CA VAL A 388 -8.57 11.01 8.53
C VAL A 388 -8.06 9.61 8.91
N SER A 389 -6.85 9.24 8.44
CA SER A 389 -6.27 7.93 8.70
C SER A 389 -5.94 7.70 10.18
N VAL A 390 -5.31 8.66 10.85
CA VAL A 390 -4.96 8.57 12.28
C VAL A 390 -6.22 8.53 13.14
N CYS A 391 -7.19 9.41 12.87
CA CYS A 391 -8.45 9.41 13.59
C CYS A 391 -9.17 8.07 13.46
N ARG A 392 -9.25 7.52 12.25
CA ARG A 392 -9.88 6.23 11.99
C ARG A 392 -9.16 5.09 12.71
N GLN A 393 -7.87 4.95 12.48
CA GLN A 393 -7.12 3.74 12.83
C GLN A 393 -6.56 3.73 14.27
N LEU A 394 -6.32 4.88 14.88
CA LEU A 394 -5.78 4.94 16.24
C LEU A 394 -6.77 5.55 17.22
N VAL A 395 -7.32 6.73 16.90
CA VAL A 395 -8.12 7.50 17.86
C VAL A 395 -9.51 6.91 18.06
N VAL A 396 -10.09 6.27 17.03
CA VAL A 396 -11.45 5.71 17.14
C VAL A 396 -11.42 4.19 17.29
N ILE A 397 -10.74 3.46 16.38
CA ILE A 397 -10.86 2.00 16.35
C ILE A 397 -10.31 1.34 17.63
N LEU A 398 -9.13 1.74 18.11
CA LEU A 398 -8.51 1.10 19.28
C LEU A 398 -9.27 1.39 20.59
N PRO A 399 -9.65 2.64 20.93
CA PRO A 399 -10.47 2.90 22.10
C PRO A 399 -11.86 2.26 22.02
N ALA A 400 -12.50 2.29 20.83
CA ALA A 400 -13.80 1.65 20.66
C ALA A 400 -13.70 0.12 20.86
N ALA A 401 -12.68 -0.52 20.28
CA ALA A 401 -12.43 -1.95 20.45
C ALA A 401 -12.20 -2.32 21.92
N TRP A 402 -11.39 -1.52 22.62
CA TRP A 402 -11.11 -1.74 24.04
C TRP A 402 -12.36 -1.57 24.92
N ILE A 403 -13.11 -0.46 24.75
CA ILE A 403 -14.32 -0.17 25.53
C ILE A 403 -15.40 -1.24 25.26
N LEU A 404 -15.68 -1.54 23.99
CA LEU A 404 -16.69 -2.52 23.62
C LEU A 404 -16.31 -3.93 24.11
N GLY A 405 -15.02 -4.28 24.02
CA GLY A 405 -14.53 -5.55 24.52
C GLY A 405 -14.71 -5.71 26.04
N GLN A 406 -14.40 -4.67 26.81
CA GLN A 406 -14.54 -4.70 28.25
C GLN A 406 -16.02 -4.76 28.73
N GLN A 407 -16.91 -4.08 28.04
CA GLN A 407 -18.32 -3.96 28.45
C GLN A 407 -19.23 -5.06 27.89
N PHE A 408 -18.97 -5.50 26.64
CA PHE A 408 -19.90 -6.36 25.90
C PHE A 408 -19.27 -7.65 25.35
N GLY A 409 -17.94 -7.85 25.60
CA GLY A 409 -17.23 -9.05 25.19
C GLY A 409 -16.75 -9.04 23.72
N LEU A 410 -16.18 -10.19 23.29
CA LEU A 410 -15.46 -10.31 22.02
C LEU A 410 -16.27 -9.89 20.79
N ASN A 411 -17.54 -10.33 20.71
CA ASN A 411 -18.36 -10.02 19.53
C ASN A 411 -18.59 -8.51 19.35
N ALA A 412 -18.57 -7.74 20.44
CA ALA A 412 -18.72 -6.31 20.39
C ALA A 412 -17.44 -5.60 19.88
N VAL A 413 -16.26 -6.20 20.05
CA VAL A 413 -15.00 -5.64 19.54
C VAL A 413 -15.06 -5.39 18.03
N TRP A 414 -15.70 -6.28 17.28
CA TRP A 414 -15.78 -6.17 15.81
C TRP A 414 -16.55 -4.94 15.33
N TYR A 415 -17.47 -4.39 16.15
CA TYR A 415 -18.19 -3.15 15.83
C TYR A 415 -17.28 -1.91 15.84
N SER A 416 -16.09 -2.00 16.41
CA SER A 416 -15.12 -0.90 16.36
C SER A 416 -14.75 -0.49 14.93
N PHE A 417 -14.77 -1.43 13.96
CA PHE A 417 -14.50 -1.15 12.55
C PHE A 417 -15.60 -0.29 11.90
N PRO A 418 -16.89 -0.66 11.92
CA PRO A 418 -17.95 0.21 11.42
C PRO A 418 -18.02 1.57 12.12
N ILE A 419 -17.82 1.61 13.45
CA ILE A 419 -17.81 2.86 14.20
C ILE A 419 -16.68 3.78 13.73
N ALA A 420 -15.47 3.24 13.53
CA ALA A 420 -14.34 3.99 13.04
C ALA A 420 -14.58 4.54 11.61
N GLU A 421 -15.23 3.77 10.75
CA GLU A 421 -15.55 4.22 9.41
C GLU A 421 -16.64 5.31 9.38
N ILE A 422 -17.63 5.22 10.25
CA ILE A 422 -18.64 6.30 10.41
C ILE A 422 -17.96 7.59 10.87
N ALA A 423 -17.11 7.52 11.89
CA ALA A 423 -16.34 8.68 12.35
C ALA A 423 -15.43 9.25 11.24
N SER A 424 -14.72 8.38 10.53
CA SER A 424 -13.87 8.72 9.38
C SER A 424 -14.67 9.41 8.25
N PHE A 425 -15.86 8.91 7.97
CA PHE A 425 -16.77 9.51 6.97
C PHE A 425 -17.09 10.96 7.35
N PHE A 426 -17.53 11.23 8.57
CA PHE A 426 -17.84 12.58 9.02
C PHE A 426 -16.62 13.51 8.99
N ILE A 427 -15.47 13.04 9.50
CA ILE A 427 -14.22 13.83 9.51
C ILE A 427 -13.82 14.16 8.05
N SER A 428 -13.79 13.17 7.17
CA SER A 428 -13.41 13.37 5.78
C SER A 428 -14.40 14.26 5.03
N TYR A 429 -15.70 14.15 5.34
CA TYR A 429 -16.73 15.01 4.76
C TYR A 429 -16.56 16.47 5.18
N ILE A 430 -16.31 16.73 6.47
CA ILE A 430 -16.08 18.09 6.99
C ILE A 430 -14.84 18.71 6.33
N LEU A 431 -13.73 17.95 6.24
CA LEU A 431 -12.50 18.41 5.60
C LEU A 431 -12.72 18.69 4.10
N LEU A 432 -13.43 17.81 3.40
CA LEU A 432 -13.76 17.96 1.99
C LEU A 432 -14.68 19.17 1.76
N TRP A 433 -15.70 19.35 2.59
CA TRP A 433 -16.60 20.48 2.52
C TRP A 433 -15.88 21.82 2.74
N ARG A 434 -14.95 21.85 3.73
CA ARG A 434 -14.09 23.00 3.97
C ARG A 434 -13.22 23.31 2.74
N GLU A 435 -12.55 22.31 2.19
CA GLU A 435 -11.71 22.46 1.00
C GLU A 435 -12.53 22.89 -0.23
N TYR A 436 -13.70 22.31 -0.39
CA TYR A 436 -14.63 22.72 -1.45
C TYR A 436 -15.01 24.18 -1.34
N ARG A 437 -15.38 24.66 -0.15
CA ARG A 437 -15.77 26.05 0.08
C ARG A 437 -14.62 27.04 -0.07
N THR A 438 -13.43 26.67 0.34
CA THR A 438 -12.27 27.58 0.37
C THR A 438 -11.51 27.62 -0.95
N GLU A 439 -11.52 26.55 -1.73
CA GLU A 439 -10.65 26.41 -2.90
C GLU A 439 -11.34 25.78 -4.12
N LEU A 440 -11.89 24.57 -3.99
CA LEU A 440 -12.34 23.80 -5.15
C LEU A 440 -13.48 24.48 -5.93
N ARG A 441 -14.38 25.20 -5.25
CA ARG A 441 -15.48 25.91 -5.91
C ARG A 441 -15.01 27.06 -6.80
N PHE A 442 -13.82 27.61 -6.53
CA PHE A 442 -13.23 28.74 -7.28
C PHE A 442 -12.32 28.30 -8.43
N LEU A 443 -12.08 26.99 -8.58
CA LEU A 443 -11.31 26.50 -9.71
C LEU A 443 -12.02 26.84 -11.04
N GLY A 444 -11.34 27.56 -11.92
CA GLY A 444 -11.85 27.94 -13.24
C GLY A 444 -12.51 29.31 -13.33
N VAL A 445 -12.96 29.90 -12.21
CA VAL A 445 -13.67 31.20 -12.21
C VAL A 445 -12.78 32.35 -12.72
N GLU A 446 -11.46 32.32 -12.41
CA GLU A 446 -10.52 33.36 -12.89
C GLU A 446 -10.21 33.30 -14.39
N ARG A 447 -10.57 32.20 -15.10
CA ARG A 447 -10.41 32.13 -16.57
C ARG A 447 -11.55 32.79 -17.30
N GLU A 448 -12.77 32.74 -16.75
CA GLU A 448 -13.95 33.37 -17.33
C GLU A 448 -13.91 34.91 -17.14
N ALA A 449 -13.26 35.41 -16.09
CA ALA A 449 -13.07 36.84 -15.85
C ALA A 449 -11.90 37.47 -16.68
N LYS A 450 -11.09 36.66 -17.36
CA LYS A 450 -9.97 37.10 -18.21
C LYS A 450 -10.13 36.76 -19.70
N ALA A 451 -11.22 36.12 -20.06
CA ALA A 451 -11.68 35.88 -21.46
C ALA A 451 -12.81 36.85 -21.84
#